data_21330f141f1a0bae2768afbdb7e01342
#
_entry.id   21330f141f1a0bae2768afbdb7e01342
#
_cell.length_a   1.000
_cell.length_b   1.000
_cell.length_c   1.000
_cell.angle_alpha   90.00
_cell.angle_beta   90.00
_cell.angle_gamma   90.00
#
_symmetry.space_group_name_H-M   'P 1'
#
loop_
_entity.id
_entity.type
_entity.pdbx_description
1 polymer ?
#
loop_
_entity_poly.entity_id
_entity_poly.type
_entity_poly.pdbx_seq_one_letter_code
_entity_poly.pdbx_strand_id
1 'polypeptide(L)'
;MNILLGRFYTNAITGSYNQAYQWNSKCYLLLQGMLNPVIQPTLVNLSDDRERQLMAFRKMVRFICFLSFPLLFGLGLVSNEFIIITLTEKWQSSAELLRMLCVGGSVMPLYTLFSNVVISKGKSGAYFWCTVSLSVTQIVLMLFLWPYGIHLMVSVYVALTIVWMFVWYALAYRYISYRPLDFLKDTCPFLLAALGVMSLTYLATMSITNLACLLLARVVMAAVLYFVVMKVARVAILDECIRFVLKKK
;
A
#
# COMPACT_ATOMS: atom_id res chain seq x y z
N MET A 1 13.67 6.98 10.22
CA MET A 1 14.39 5.73 9.90
C MET A 1 15.75 5.98 9.29
N ASN A 2 15.92 6.77 8.24
CA ASN A 2 17.21 7.00 7.54
C ASN A 2 18.37 7.47 8.45
N ILE A 3 18.09 8.38 9.39
CA ILE A 3 19.11 8.90 10.34
C ILE A 3 19.65 7.79 11.24
N LEU A 4 18.76 6.92 11.75
CA LEU A 4 19.17 5.79 12.60
C LEU A 4 19.94 4.74 11.80
N LEU A 5 19.49 4.43 10.57
CA LEU A 5 20.21 3.52 9.69
C LEU A 5 21.62 4.01 9.38
N GLY A 6 21.80 5.30 9.05
CA GLY A 6 23.11 5.86 8.77
C GLY A 6 24.06 5.86 9.97
N ARG A 7 23.55 5.76 11.20
CA ARG A 7 24.36 5.68 12.42
C ARG A 7 24.79 4.25 12.78
N PHE A 8 23.93 3.26 12.51
CA PHE A 8 24.12 1.89 12.97
C PHE A 8 24.54 0.90 11.87
N TYR A 9 24.30 1.25 10.59
CA TYR A 9 24.63 0.41 9.45
C TYR A 9 25.61 1.07 8.50
N THR A 10 26.23 0.28 7.64
CA THR A 10 27.13 0.76 6.59
C THR A 10 26.38 1.61 5.56
N ASN A 11 27.12 2.50 4.88
CA ASN A 11 26.56 3.32 3.81
C ASN A 11 25.91 2.47 2.69
N ALA A 12 26.45 1.28 2.42
CA ALA A 12 25.90 0.37 1.42
C ALA A 12 24.51 -0.15 1.81
N ILE A 13 24.33 -0.61 3.06
CA ILE A 13 23.05 -1.10 3.57
C ILE A 13 22.02 0.03 3.63
N THR A 14 22.43 1.19 4.13
CA THR A 14 21.59 2.39 4.19
C THR A 14 21.16 2.85 2.80
N GLY A 15 22.08 2.81 1.83
CA GLY A 15 21.81 3.11 0.42
C GLY A 15 20.79 2.14 -0.18
N SER A 16 20.96 0.84 0.06
CA SER A 16 20.04 -0.19 -0.43
C SER A 16 18.63 -0.03 0.13
N TYR A 17 18.51 0.27 1.42
CA TYR A 17 17.21 0.57 2.02
C TYR A 17 16.58 1.85 1.44
N ASN A 18 17.37 2.91 1.27
CA ASN A 18 16.87 4.18 0.73
C ASN A 18 16.31 4.02 -0.68
N GLN A 19 16.98 3.26 -1.54
CA GLN A 19 16.48 2.97 -2.88
C GLN A 19 15.17 2.17 -2.85
N ALA A 20 15.11 1.11 -2.06
CA ALA A 20 13.90 0.34 -1.87
C ALA A 20 12.73 1.19 -1.34
N TYR A 21 12.99 2.00 -0.32
CA TYR A 21 11.99 2.89 0.27
C TYR A 21 11.51 3.95 -0.72
N GLN A 22 12.39 4.56 -1.51
CA GLN A 22 12.01 5.56 -2.51
C GLN A 22 11.07 4.99 -3.57
N TRP A 23 11.35 3.79 -4.11
CA TRP A 23 10.47 3.17 -5.10
C TRP A 23 9.12 2.79 -4.53
N ASN A 24 9.10 2.17 -3.35
CA ASN A 24 7.87 1.87 -2.64
C ASN A 24 7.05 3.13 -2.35
N SER A 25 7.70 4.19 -1.83
CA SER A 25 7.02 5.43 -1.46
C SER A 25 6.47 6.17 -2.68
N LYS A 26 7.18 6.23 -3.79
CA LYS A 26 6.68 6.84 -5.03
C LYS A 26 5.34 6.21 -5.48
N CYS A 27 5.22 4.89 -5.39
CA CYS A 27 4.00 4.19 -5.79
C CYS A 27 2.79 4.53 -4.88
N TYR A 28 2.93 4.45 -3.56
CA TYR A 28 1.79 4.75 -2.69
C TYR A 28 1.50 6.26 -2.60
N LEU A 29 2.51 7.13 -2.68
CA LEU A 29 2.32 8.59 -2.71
C LEU A 29 1.59 9.04 -3.98
N LEU A 30 1.84 8.40 -5.13
CA LEU A 30 1.09 8.65 -6.35
C LEU A 30 -0.40 8.38 -6.11
N LEU A 31 -0.75 7.24 -5.51
CA LEU A 31 -2.13 6.93 -5.17
C LEU A 31 -2.73 7.93 -4.18
N GLN A 32 -1.98 8.29 -3.14
CA GLN A 32 -2.42 9.29 -2.15
C GLN A 32 -2.63 10.65 -2.77
N GLY A 33 -1.75 11.10 -3.68
CA GLY A 33 -1.87 12.35 -4.40
C GLY A 33 -3.13 12.43 -5.27
N MET A 34 -3.57 11.31 -5.84
CA MET A 34 -4.83 11.23 -6.59
C MET A 34 -6.07 11.25 -5.68
N LEU A 35 -5.98 10.69 -4.49
CA LEU A 35 -7.11 10.43 -3.60
C LEU A 35 -7.35 11.54 -2.58
N ASN A 36 -6.29 12.09 -1.99
CA ASN A 36 -6.40 13.09 -0.92
C ASN A 36 -7.25 14.32 -1.29
N PRO A 37 -7.16 14.90 -2.51
CA PRO A 37 -8.00 16.03 -2.91
C PRO A 37 -9.50 15.72 -2.90
N VAL A 38 -9.87 14.44 -3.00
CA VAL A 38 -11.28 14.00 -3.05
C VAL A 38 -11.75 13.52 -1.68
N ILE A 39 -10.91 12.82 -0.93
CA ILE A 39 -11.28 12.17 0.35
C ILE A 39 -11.73 13.21 1.38
N GLN A 40 -10.90 14.20 1.65
CA GLN A 40 -11.13 15.13 2.75
C GLN A 40 -12.34 16.04 2.52
N PRO A 41 -12.52 16.68 1.35
CA PRO A 41 -13.74 17.48 1.06
C PRO A 41 -15.00 16.63 1.12
N THR A 42 -14.97 15.40 0.57
CA THR A 42 -16.15 14.52 0.58
C THR A 42 -16.54 14.13 2.01
N LEU A 43 -15.59 13.79 2.86
CA LEU A 43 -15.86 13.41 4.25
C LEU A 43 -16.40 14.60 5.08
N VAL A 44 -15.93 15.81 4.81
CA VAL A 44 -16.41 17.03 5.48
C VAL A 44 -17.81 17.40 5.00
N ASN A 45 -18.04 17.44 3.69
CA ASN A 45 -19.33 17.81 3.11
C ASN A 45 -20.47 16.84 3.47
N LEU A 46 -20.14 15.58 3.75
CA LEU A 46 -21.11 14.56 4.16
C LEU A 46 -21.12 14.34 5.68
N SER A 47 -20.53 15.23 6.47
CA SER A 47 -20.41 15.08 7.93
C SER A 47 -21.76 14.99 8.66
N ASP A 48 -22.79 15.63 8.13
CA ASP A 48 -24.12 15.73 8.73
C ASP A 48 -25.03 14.55 8.34
N ASP A 49 -24.72 13.84 7.25
CA ASP A 49 -25.46 12.64 6.82
C ASP A 49 -24.58 11.39 6.98
N ARG A 50 -24.74 10.72 8.11
CA ARG A 50 -23.92 9.57 8.50
C ARG A 50 -24.02 8.38 7.53
N GLU A 51 -25.20 8.14 6.95
CA GLU A 51 -25.37 7.02 6.04
C GLU A 51 -24.69 7.28 4.70
N ARG A 52 -24.88 8.48 4.15
CA ARG A 52 -24.18 8.88 2.91
C ARG A 52 -22.66 8.94 3.10
N GLN A 53 -22.21 9.46 4.25
CA GLN A 53 -20.79 9.48 4.59
C GLN A 53 -20.21 8.06 4.62
N LEU A 54 -20.89 7.10 5.26
CA LEU A 54 -20.47 5.70 5.32
C LEU A 54 -20.44 5.06 3.93
N MET A 55 -21.47 5.28 3.09
CA MET A 55 -21.51 4.75 1.71
C MET A 55 -20.36 5.29 0.87
N ALA A 56 -20.11 6.60 0.92
CA ALA A 56 -18.99 7.23 0.23
C ALA A 56 -17.65 6.69 0.73
N PHE A 57 -17.48 6.54 2.03
CA PHE A 57 -16.29 6.00 2.65
C PHE A 57 -16.01 4.55 2.20
N ARG A 58 -17.01 3.67 2.21
CA ARG A 58 -16.90 2.30 1.71
C ARG A 58 -16.47 2.25 0.24
N LYS A 59 -17.02 3.15 -0.58
CA LYS A 59 -16.61 3.26 -1.98
C LYS A 59 -15.14 3.66 -2.11
N MET A 60 -14.66 4.59 -1.28
CA MET A 60 -13.25 4.98 -1.24
C MET A 60 -12.34 3.82 -0.81
N VAL A 61 -12.72 3.05 0.23
CA VAL A 61 -11.98 1.86 0.67
C VAL A 61 -11.81 0.88 -0.49
N ARG A 62 -12.90 0.52 -1.16
CA ARG A 62 -12.85 -0.42 -2.30
C ARG A 62 -11.98 0.11 -3.44
N PHE A 63 -12.09 1.40 -3.76
CA PHE A 63 -11.30 2.02 -4.82
C PHE A 63 -9.80 2.01 -4.48
N ILE A 64 -9.45 2.31 -3.23
CA ILE A 64 -8.08 2.23 -2.74
C ILE A 64 -7.55 0.80 -2.84
N CYS A 65 -8.29 -0.19 -2.35
CA CYS A 65 -7.89 -1.60 -2.40
C CYS A 65 -7.72 -2.09 -3.85
N PHE A 66 -8.65 -1.70 -4.73
CA PHE A 66 -8.61 -2.03 -6.15
C PHE A 66 -7.32 -1.55 -6.84
N LEU A 67 -6.80 -0.38 -6.48
CA LEU A 67 -5.58 0.18 -7.08
C LEU A 67 -4.30 -0.20 -6.31
N SER A 68 -4.35 -0.12 -4.97
CA SER A 68 -3.15 -0.24 -4.14
C SER A 68 -2.58 -1.66 -4.13
N PHE A 69 -3.42 -2.68 -3.97
CA PHE A 69 -2.94 -4.06 -3.90
C PHE A 69 -2.25 -4.51 -5.19
N PRO A 70 -2.86 -4.40 -6.39
CA PRO A 70 -2.18 -4.85 -7.59
C PRO A 70 -0.93 -4.02 -7.91
N LEU A 71 -0.94 -2.71 -7.63
CA LEU A 71 0.20 -1.85 -7.90
C LEU A 71 1.41 -2.22 -7.02
N LEU A 72 1.22 -2.31 -5.70
CA LEU A 72 2.31 -2.56 -4.76
C LEU A 72 2.76 -4.02 -4.78
N PHE A 73 1.83 -4.97 -4.84
CA PHE A 73 2.20 -6.39 -4.97
C PHE A 73 2.82 -6.69 -6.33
N GLY A 74 2.35 -6.02 -7.40
CA GLY A 74 2.98 -6.08 -8.72
C GLY A 74 4.42 -5.56 -8.69
N LEU A 75 4.67 -4.41 -8.07
CA LEU A 75 6.03 -3.89 -7.85
C LEU A 75 6.87 -4.85 -7.02
N GLY A 76 6.31 -5.45 -5.97
CA GLY A 76 6.97 -6.48 -5.17
C GLY A 76 7.32 -7.74 -5.97
N LEU A 77 6.44 -8.16 -6.88
CA LEU A 77 6.65 -9.31 -7.77
C LEU A 77 7.84 -9.09 -8.72
N VAL A 78 7.93 -7.90 -9.31
CA VAL A 78 8.98 -7.56 -10.28
C VAL A 78 10.18 -6.85 -9.65
N SER A 79 10.27 -6.77 -8.34
CA SER A 79 11.28 -5.98 -7.62
C SER A 79 12.70 -6.33 -8.01
N ASN A 80 13.01 -7.61 -8.23
CA ASN A 80 14.35 -8.08 -8.60
C ASN A 80 14.73 -7.61 -10.02
N GLU A 81 13.90 -7.92 -11.00
CA GLU A 81 14.12 -7.54 -12.39
C GLU A 81 14.16 -6.02 -12.54
N PHE A 82 13.23 -5.33 -11.88
CA PHE A 82 13.14 -3.88 -11.92
C PHE A 82 14.40 -3.21 -11.37
N ILE A 83 14.89 -3.64 -10.22
CA ILE A 83 16.09 -3.06 -9.58
C ILE A 83 17.34 -3.37 -10.41
N ILE A 84 17.52 -4.60 -10.89
CA ILE A 84 18.71 -4.98 -11.66
C ILE A 84 18.76 -4.21 -13.00
N ILE A 85 17.64 -4.07 -13.69
CA ILE A 85 17.59 -3.34 -14.98
C ILE A 85 17.81 -1.83 -14.78
N THR A 86 17.26 -1.26 -13.71
CA THR A 86 17.34 0.21 -13.50
C THR A 86 18.61 0.66 -12.79
N LEU A 87 19.17 -0.17 -11.88
CA LEU A 87 20.28 0.22 -11.01
C LEU A 87 21.51 -0.68 -11.13
N THR A 88 21.43 -1.85 -11.70
CA THR A 88 22.44 -2.91 -11.81
C THR A 88 22.40 -3.96 -10.68
N GLU A 89 23.07 -5.10 -10.90
CA GLU A 89 23.13 -6.23 -9.95
C GLU A 89 23.68 -5.86 -8.55
N LYS A 90 24.51 -4.83 -8.47
CA LYS A 90 25.06 -4.31 -7.21
C LYS A 90 23.98 -3.95 -6.20
N TRP A 91 22.76 -3.66 -6.65
CA TRP A 91 21.63 -3.24 -5.83
C TRP A 91 20.63 -4.35 -5.50
N GLN A 92 21.02 -5.61 -5.70
CA GLN A 92 20.14 -6.78 -5.47
C GLN A 92 19.53 -6.79 -4.05
N SER A 93 20.29 -6.39 -3.02
CA SER A 93 19.77 -6.26 -1.65
C SER A 93 18.61 -5.25 -1.56
N SER A 94 18.59 -4.23 -2.43
CA SER A 94 17.46 -3.29 -2.50
C SER A 94 16.19 -3.95 -3.03
N ALA A 95 16.30 -4.93 -3.93
CA ALA A 95 15.15 -5.64 -4.48
C ALA A 95 14.43 -6.48 -3.40
N GLU A 96 15.18 -7.14 -2.53
CA GLU A 96 14.63 -7.91 -1.41
C GLU A 96 13.90 -6.98 -0.42
N LEU A 97 14.54 -5.87 -0.04
CA LEU A 97 13.94 -4.88 0.85
C LEU A 97 12.71 -4.22 0.22
N LEU A 98 12.74 -3.96 -1.10
CA LEU A 98 11.59 -3.41 -1.83
C LEU A 98 10.40 -4.36 -1.78
N ARG A 99 10.62 -5.66 -2.01
CA ARG A 99 9.57 -6.68 -1.92
C ARG A 99 8.88 -6.67 -0.55
N MET A 100 9.65 -6.59 0.53
CA MET A 100 9.12 -6.52 1.88
C MET A 100 8.35 -5.21 2.13
N LEU A 101 8.91 -4.07 1.71
CA LEU A 101 8.30 -2.75 1.88
C LEU A 101 6.99 -2.61 1.09
N CYS A 102 6.85 -3.27 -0.07
CA CYS A 102 5.64 -3.25 -0.88
C CYS A 102 4.42 -3.82 -0.12
N VAL A 103 4.63 -4.79 0.78
CA VAL A 103 3.56 -5.31 1.63
C VAL A 103 3.03 -4.23 2.57
N GLY A 104 3.91 -3.50 3.25
CA GLY A 104 3.52 -2.36 4.09
C GLY A 104 2.96 -1.18 3.27
N GLY A 105 3.59 -0.90 2.12
CA GLY A 105 3.17 0.15 1.20
C GLY A 105 1.74 -0.03 0.70
N SER A 106 1.30 -1.28 0.47
CA SER A 106 -0.05 -1.59 -0.03
C SER A 106 -1.17 -1.15 0.91
N VAL A 107 -0.92 -1.05 2.21
CA VAL A 107 -1.89 -0.58 3.21
C VAL A 107 -1.77 0.91 3.54
N MET A 108 -0.71 1.60 3.08
CA MET A 108 -0.51 3.02 3.34
C MET A 108 -1.64 3.94 2.87
N PRO A 109 -2.25 3.75 1.68
CA PRO A 109 -3.40 4.56 1.28
C PRO A 109 -4.64 4.33 2.17
N LEU A 110 -4.86 3.12 2.69
CA LEU A 110 -5.91 2.83 3.68
C LEU A 110 -5.63 3.53 5.02
N TYR A 111 -4.38 3.46 5.49
CA TYR A 111 -3.93 4.20 6.66
C TYR A 111 -4.28 5.68 6.55
N THR A 112 -3.97 6.30 5.41
CA THR A 112 -4.26 7.72 5.15
C THR A 112 -5.77 7.98 5.10
N LEU A 113 -6.56 7.10 4.49
CA LEU A 113 -8.01 7.23 4.46
C LEU A 113 -8.61 7.22 5.88
N PHE A 114 -8.22 6.28 6.74
CA PHE A 114 -8.71 6.20 8.11
C PHE A 114 -8.27 7.42 8.95
N SER A 115 -7.03 7.89 8.80
CA SER A 115 -6.55 9.07 9.51
C SER A 115 -7.29 10.34 9.07
N ASN A 116 -7.66 10.47 7.80
CA ASN A 116 -8.45 11.58 7.27
C ASN A 116 -9.87 11.64 7.88
N VAL A 117 -10.45 10.49 8.25
CA VAL A 117 -11.72 10.46 9.00
C VAL A 117 -11.57 11.17 10.36
N VAL A 118 -10.50 10.90 11.08
CA VAL A 118 -10.26 11.50 12.40
C VAL A 118 -10.06 13.02 12.27
N ILE A 119 -9.34 13.44 11.22
CA ILE A 119 -9.12 14.86 10.91
C ILE A 119 -10.44 15.55 10.53
N SER A 120 -11.26 14.93 9.67
CA SER A 120 -12.54 15.51 9.22
C SER A 120 -13.55 15.73 10.34
N LYS A 121 -13.42 14.99 11.45
CA LYS A 121 -14.21 15.17 12.68
C LYS A 121 -13.60 16.19 13.67
N GLY A 122 -12.57 16.94 13.27
CA GLY A 122 -11.91 17.94 14.10
C GLY A 122 -11.13 17.38 15.29
N LYS A 123 -10.83 16.07 15.31
CA LYS A 123 -10.14 15.40 16.43
C LYS A 123 -8.60 15.42 16.24
N SER A 124 -8.05 16.62 16.05
CA SER A 124 -6.60 16.82 15.84
C SER A 124 -5.73 16.29 17.00
N GLY A 125 -6.21 16.36 18.24
CA GLY A 125 -5.51 15.78 19.40
C GLY A 125 -5.37 14.26 19.33
N ALA A 126 -6.42 13.53 18.91
CA ALA A 126 -6.34 12.09 18.72
C ALA A 126 -5.39 11.72 17.57
N TYR A 127 -5.42 12.49 16.49
CA TYR A 127 -4.47 12.36 15.38
C TYR A 127 -3.02 12.56 15.84
N PHE A 128 -2.77 13.63 16.59
CA PHE A 128 -1.43 13.95 17.11
C PHE A 128 -0.88 12.80 17.96
N TRP A 129 -1.62 12.39 19.00
CA TRP A 129 -1.16 11.34 19.91
C TRP A 129 -0.97 9.98 19.21
N CYS A 130 -1.84 9.63 18.28
CA CYS A 130 -1.70 8.40 17.51
C CYS A 130 -0.44 8.42 16.64
N THR A 131 -0.13 9.56 16.00
CA THR A 131 1.07 9.73 15.17
C THR A 131 2.34 9.74 16.03
N VAL A 132 2.33 10.45 17.15
CA VAL A 132 3.48 10.49 18.08
C VAL A 132 3.75 9.08 18.64
N SER A 133 2.71 8.36 19.08
CA SER A 133 2.86 6.99 19.59
C SER A 133 3.47 6.06 18.56
N LEU A 134 3.05 6.14 17.29
CA LEU A 134 3.66 5.38 16.19
C LEU A 134 5.14 5.70 16.05
N SER A 135 5.48 6.99 16.00
CA SER A 135 6.85 7.45 15.81
C SER A 135 7.77 7.01 16.95
N VAL A 136 7.30 7.13 18.19
CA VAL A 136 8.04 6.67 19.39
C VAL A 136 8.22 5.15 19.35
N THR A 137 7.15 4.39 19.07
CA THR A 137 7.22 2.92 18.97
C THR A 137 8.20 2.50 17.87
N GLN A 138 8.19 3.16 16.71
CA GLN A 138 9.14 2.88 15.64
C GLN A 138 10.59 3.13 16.07
N ILE A 139 10.87 4.26 16.72
CA ILE A 139 12.22 4.59 17.19
C ILE A 139 12.69 3.55 18.21
N VAL A 140 11.87 3.24 19.21
CA VAL A 140 12.19 2.25 20.26
C VAL A 140 12.46 0.89 19.64
N LEU A 141 11.60 0.39 18.78
CA LEU A 141 11.81 -0.91 18.12
C LEU A 141 13.09 -0.93 17.29
N MET A 142 13.39 0.14 16.55
CA MET A 142 14.63 0.23 15.76
C MET A 142 15.87 0.20 16.62
N LEU A 143 15.86 0.87 17.79
CA LEU A 143 16.98 0.85 18.73
C LEU A 143 17.21 -0.55 19.36
N PHE A 144 16.17 -1.36 19.50
CA PHE A 144 16.31 -2.73 19.97
C PHE A 144 16.67 -3.73 18.86
N LEU A 145 16.23 -3.48 17.62
CA LEU A 145 16.35 -4.45 16.54
C LEU A 145 17.62 -4.27 15.67
N TRP A 146 18.35 -3.15 15.81
CA TRP A 146 19.52 -2.90 14.98
C TRP A 146 20.58 -4.02 14.99
N PRO A 147 20.83 -4.77 16.12
CA PRO A 147 21.84 -5.84 16.12
C PRO A 147 21.42 -7.08 15.31
N TYR A 148 20.12 -7.24 15.04
CA TYR A 148 19.56 -8.43 14.38
C TYR A 148 19.52 -8.34 12.85
N GLY A 149 20.00 -7.22 12.29
CA GLY A 149 20.10 -7.02 10.85
C GLY A 149 18.93 -6.30 10.22
N ILE A 150 19.17 -5.77 8.99
CA ILE A 150 18.23 -4.90 8.28
C ILE A 150 16.92 -5.60 7.89
N HIS A 151 16.99 -6.89 7.51
CA HIS A 151 15.81 -7.64 7.08
C HIS A 151 14.78 -7.79 8.20
N LEU A 152 15.23 -8.14 9.42
CA LEU A 152 14.31 -8.23 10.58
C LEU A 152 13.74 -6.87 10.92
N MET A 153 14.57 -5.83 10.89
CA MET A 153 14.12 -4.46 11.19
C MET A 153 13.07 -3.97 10.20
N VAL A 154 13.24 -4.24 8.91
CA VAL A 154 12.24 -3.89 7.87
C VAL A 154 10.98 -4.75 8.02
N SER A 155 11.09 -6.04 8.34
CA SER A 155 9.92 -6.89 8.59
C SER A 155 9.07 -6.36 9.74
N VAL A 156 9.70 -5.99 10.86
CA VAL A 156 9.00 -5.43 12.02
C VAL A 156 8.40 -4.06 11.70
N TYR A 157 9.10 -3.23 10.92
CA TYR A 157 8.57 -1.95 10.44
C TYR A 157 7.28 -2.16 9.60
N VAL A 158 7.30 -3.13 8.68
CA VAL A 158 6.13 -3.49 7.85
C VAL A 158 4.98 -4.01 8.72
N ALA A 159 5.26 -4.93 9.65
CA ALA A 159 4.28 -5.46 10.58
C ALA A 159 3.66 -4.35 11.45
N LEU A 160 4.49 -3.44 11.98
CA LEU A 160 4.01 -2.29 12.74
C LEU A 160 3.12 -1.37 11.91
N THR A 161 3.45 -1.13 10.64
CA THR A 161 2.63 -0.33 9.72
C THR A 161 1.24 -0.95 9.54
N ILE A 162 1.18 -2.28 9.37
CA ILE A 162 -0.10 -3.00 9.25
C ILE A 162 -0.89 -2.95 10.55
N VAL A 163 -0.25 -3.20 11.70
CA VAL A 163 -0.90 -3.10 13.02
C VAL A 163 -1.43 -1.69 13.25
N TRP A 164 -0.65 -0.67 12.90
CA TRP A 164 -1.06 0.73 13.10
C TRP A 164 -2.21 1.16 12.18
N MET A 165 -2.30 0.57 10.99
CA MET A 165 -3.48 0.74 10.13
C MET A 165 -4.75 0.27 10.86
N PHE A 166 -4.70 -0.83 11.61
CA PHE A 166 -5.84 -1.29 12.42
C PHE A 166 -6.12 -0.37 13.62
N VAL A 167 -5.11 0.28 14.21
CA VAL A 167 -5.31 1.31 15.23
C VAL A 167 -6.09 2.49 14.64
N TRP A 168 -5.71 2.97 13.45
CA TRP A 168 -6.45 4.03 12.74
C TRP A 168 -7.86 3.57 12.35
N TYR A 169 -8.02 2.34 11.92
CA TYR A 169 -9.34 1.75 11.69
C TYR A 169 -10.21 1.78 12.95
N ALA A 170 -9.67 1.38 14.09
CA ALA A 170 -10.41 1.39 15.38
C ALA A 170 -10.82 2.81 15.80
N LEU A 171 -9.98 3.82 15.54
CA LEU A 171 -10.33 5.22 15.75
C LEU A 171 -11.42 5.68 14.79
N ALA A 172 -11.29 5.37 13.50
CA ALA A 172 -12.29 5.72 12.48
C ALA A 172 -13.64 5.04 12.73
N TYR A 173 -13.64 3.80 13.23
CA TYR A 173 -14.85 3.06 13.61
C TYR A 173 -15.72 3.83 14.62
N ARG A 174 -15.11 4.50 15.58
CA ARG A 174 -15.84 5.32 16.59
C ARG A 174 -16.62 6.48 15.95
N TYR A 175 -16.17 6.99 14.81
CA TYR A 175 -16.76 8.18 14.18
C TYR A 175 -17.72 7.84 13.06
N ILE A 176 -17.44 6.81 12.25
CA ILE A 176 -18.24 6.46 11.05
C ILE A 176 -19.05 5.17 11.28
N SER A 177 -18.77 4.40 12.34
CA SER A 177 -19.39 3.08 12.61
C SER A 177 -19.20 2.07 11.47
N TYR A 178 -18.05 2.11 10.81
CA TYR A 178 -17.68 1.19 9.75
C TYR A 178 -17.36 -0.19 10.31
N ARG A 179 -18.32 -1.13 10.24
CA ARG A 179 -18.26 -2.44 10.90
C ARG A 179 -17.10 -3.30 10.37
N PRO A 180 -16.45 -4.14 11.24
CA PRO A 180 -15.36 -5.03 10.81
C PRO A 180 -15.74 -5.99 9.68
N LEU A 181 -16.97 -6.50 9.69
CA LEU A 181 -17.47 -7.35 8.62
C LEU A 181 -17.57 -6.61 7.27
N ASP A 182 -17.96 -5.34 7.30
CA ASP A 182 -17.99 -4.51 6.09
C ASP A 182 -16.58 -4.20 5.58
N PHE A 183 -15.63 -3.94 6.49
CA PHE A 183 -14.23 -3.75 6.14
C PHE A 183 -13.65 -5.00 5.45
N LEU A 184 -13.89 -6.19 5.99
CA LEU A 184 -13.44 -7.44 5.37
C LEU A 184 -14.09 -7.65 4.00
N LYS A 185 -15.40 -7.43 3.86
CA LYS A 185 -16.12 -7.53 2.59
C LYS A 185 -15.60 -6.56 1.54
N ASP A 186 -15.19 -5.36 1.96
CA ASP A 186 -14.72 -4.31 1.06
C ASP A 186 -13.23 -4.45 0.71
N THR A 187 -12.43 -5.21 1.49
CA THR A 187 -10.97 -5.32 1.35
C THR A 187 -10.52 -6.70 0.86
N CYS A 188 -11.03 -7.80 1.47
CA CYS A 188 -10.59 -9.17 1.19
C CYS A 188 -10.70 -9.59 -0.28
N PRO A 189 -11.77 -9.28 -1.02
CA PRO A 189 -11.86 -9.69 -2.41
C PRO A 189 -10.73 -9.14 -3.27
N PHE A 190 -10.35 -7.89 -3.07
CA PHE A 190 -9.25 -7.25 -3.80
C PHE A 190 -7.88 -7.79 -3.39
N LEU A 191 -7.71 -8.04 -2.09
CA LEU A 191 -6.48 -8.63 -1.56
C LEU A 191 -6.26 -10.04 -2.12
N LEU A 192 -7.27 -10.90 -2.04
CA LEU A 192 -7.20 -12.29 -2.54
C LEU A 192 -7.02 -12.33 -4.06
N ALA A 193 -7.73 -11.48 -4.80
CA ALA A 193 -7.57 -11.38 -6.25
C ALA A 193 -6.15 -10.94 -6.62
N ALA A 194 -5.60 -9.91 -5.95
CA ALA A 194 -4.25 -9.45 -6.21
C ALA A 194 -3.20 -10.52 -5.88
N LEU A 195 -3.30 -11.19 -4.73
CA LEU A 195 -2.40 -12.28 -4.36
C LEU A 195 -2.50 -13.47 -5.33
N GLY A 196 -3.72 -13.87 -5.71
CA GLY A 196 -3.94 -14.94 -6.67
C GLY A 196 -3.35 -14.64 -8.04
N VAL A 197 -3.58 -13.42 -8.56
CA VAL A 197 -3.03 -12.97 -9.84
C VAL A 197 -1.50 -12.93 -9.79
N MET A 198 -0.90 -12.39 -8.71
CA MET A 198 0.56 -12.32 -8.60
C MET A 198 1.17 -13.72 -8.49
N SER A 199 0.55 -14.64 -7.75
CA SER A 199 1.00 -16.02 -7.64
C SER A 199 0.93 -16.75 -8.99
N LEU A 200 -0.18 -16.62 -9.72
CA LEU A 200 -0.33 -17.21 -11.06
C LEU A 200 0.68 -16.62 -12.06
N THR A 201 0.87 -15.29 -12.03
CA THR A 201 1.85 -14.63 -12.88
C THR A 201 3.27 -15.12 -12.59
N TYR A 202 3.62 -15.26 -11.32
CA TYR A 202 4.92 -15.78 -10.92
C TYR A 202 5.15 -17.20 -11.44
N LEU A 203 4.19 -18.11 -11.23
CA LEU A 203 4.27 -19.49 -11.69
C LEU A 203 4.37 -19.60 -13.22
N ALA A 204 3.57 -18.85 -13.94
CA ALA A 204 3.54 -18.87 -15.41
C ALA A 204 4.82 -18.30 -16.07
N THR A 205 5.56 -17.44 -15.33
CA THR A 205 6.76 -16.77 -15.87
C THR A 205 8.07 -17.38 -15.37
N MET A 206 8.04 -18.48 -14.60
CA MET A 206 9.24 -19.13 -14.05
C MET A 206 10.24 -19.62 -15.11
N SER A 207 9.74 -19.96 -16.30
CA SER A 207 10.57 -20.49 -17.40
C SER A 207 11.30 -19.42 -18.21
N ILE A 208 11.04 -18.14 -17.98
CA ILE A 208 11.63 -17.04 -18.75
C ILE A 208 12.97 -16.67 -18.11
N THR A 209 14.06 -16.85 -18.84
CA THR A 209 15.43 -16.57 -18.39
C THR A 209 15.90 -15.15 -18.66
N ASN A 210 15.41 -14.53 -19.73
CA ASN A 210 15.78 -13.16 -20.08
C ASN A 210 15.12 -12.15 -19.15
N LEU A 211 15.92 -11.36 -18.44
CA LEU A 211 15.47 -10.44 -17.37
C LEU A 211 14.49 -9.37 -17.88
N ALA A 212 14.75 -8.77 -19.04
CA ALA A 212 13.89 -7.74 -19.63
C ALA A 212 12.56 -8.33 -20.12
N CYS A 213 12.60 -9.49 -20.78
CA CYS A 213 11.40 -10.22 -21.20
C CYS A 213 10.58 -10.65 -19.99
N LEU A 214 11.23 -11.10 -18.91
CA LEU A 214 10.58 -11.51 -17.67
C LEU A 214 9.86 -10.33 -17.00
N LEU A 215 10.50 -9.17 -16.91
CA LEU A 215 9.89 -7.94 -16.38
C LEU A 215 8.64 -7.57 -17.17
N LEU A 216 8.75 -7.46 -18.49
CA LEU A 216 7.64 -7.10 -19.37
C LEU A 216 6.50 -8.13 -19.29
N ALA A 217 6.84 -9.43 -19.36
CA ALA A 217 5.87 -10.51 -19.27
C ALA A 217 5.10 -10.47 -17.95
N ARG A 218 5.79 -10.28 -16.81
CA ARG A 218 5.16 -10.17 -15.49
C ARG A 218 4.24 -8.97 -15.39
N VAL A 219 4.67 -7.79 -15.84
CA VAL A 219 3.86 -6.57 -15.77
C VAL A 219 2.61 -6.70 -16.62
N VAL A 220 2.76 -7.11 -17.90
CA VAL A 220 1.64 -7.24 -18.84
C VAL A 220 0.68 -8.34 -18.36
N MET A 221 1.19 -9.52 -18.02
CA MET A 221 0.37 -10.63 -17.58
C MET A 221 -0.39 -10.30 -16.29
N ALA A 222 0.27 -9.72 -15.29
CA ALA A 222 -0.38 -9.31 -14.04
C ALA A 222 -1.50 -8.29 -14.29
N ALA A 223 -1.25 -7.29 -15.15
CA ALA A 223 -2.25 -6.28 -15.50
C ALA A 223 -3.46 -6.89 -16.22
N VAL A 224 -3.22 -7.74 -17.23
CA VAL A 224 -4.30 -8.39 -17.99
C VAL A 224 -5.09 -9.35 -17.10
N LEU A 225 -4.42 -10.22 -16.33
CA LEU A 225 -5.10 -11.17 -15.44
C LEU A 225 -5.92 -10.43 -14.37
N TYR A 226 -5.37 -9.38 -13.75
CA TYR A 226 -6.10 -8.61 -12.77
C TYR A 226 -7.34 -7.96 -13.36
N PHE A 227 -7.22 -7.37 -14.55
CA PHE A 227 -8.35 -6.79 -15.27
C PHE A 227 -9.42 -7.84 -15.58
N VAL A 228 -9.03 -9.02 -16.08
CA VAL A 228 -9.96 -10.13 -16.38
C VAL A 228 -10.68 -10.61 -15.12
N VAL A 229 -9.93 -10.83 -14.02
CA VAL A 229 -10.51 -11.27 -12.74
C VAL A 229 -11.52 -10.24 -12.22
N MET A 230 -11.20 -8.95 -12.26
CA MET A 230 -12.11 -7.89 -11.81
C MET A 230 -13.36 -7.78 -12.71
N LYS A 231 -13.23 -8.00 -14.01
CA LYS A 231 -14.34 -7.99 -14.95
C LYS A 231 -15.26 -9.20 -14.75
N VAL A 232 -14.69 -10.39 -14.57
CA VAL A 232 -15.46 -11.61 -14.28
C VAL A 232 -16.19 -11.50 -12.93
N ALA A 233 -15.54 -10.94 -11.92
CA ALA A 233 -16.12 -10.67 -10.61
C ALA A 233 -17.17 -9.54 -10.63
N ARG A 234 -17.43 -8.91 -11.79
CA ARG A 234 -18.40 -7.80 -11.97
C ARG A 234 -18.26 -6.71 -10.92
N VAL A 235 -17.03 -6.30 -10.66
CA VAL A 235 -16.73 -5.28 -9.67
C VAL A 235 -17.21 -3.92 -10.18
N ALA A 236 -18.20 -3.33 -9.51
CA ALA A 236 -18.84 -2.06 -9.91
C ALA A 236 -17.84 -0.90 -10.11
N ILE A 237 -16.74 -0.90 -9.35
CA ILE A 237 -15.68 0.11 -9.47
C ILE A 237 -15.01 0.08 -10.85
N LEU A 238 -14.76 -1.11 -11.40
CA LEU A 238 -14.16 -1.25 -12.73
C LEU A 238 -15.08 -0.64 -13.79
N ASP A 239 -16.38 -0.95 -13.72
CA ASP A 239 -17.38 -0.43 -14.66
C ASP A 239 -17.50 1.09 -14.56
N GLU A 240 -17.42 1.64 -13.34
CA GLU A 240 -17.42 3.10 -13.14
C GLU A 240 -16.15 3.75 -13.74
N CYS A 241 -14.98 3.15 -13.52
CA CYS A 241 -13.73 3.64 -14.11
C CYS A 241 -13.77 3.60 -15.64
N ILE A 242 -14.27 2.51 -16.23
CA ILE A 242 -14.41 2.38 -17.68
C ILE A 242 -15.39 3.44 -18.23
N ARG A 243 -16.55 3.62 -17.60
CA ARG A 243 -17.53 4.65 -18.01
C ARG A 243 -16.93 6.05 -17.93
N PHE A 244 -16.15 6.34 -16.89
CA PHE A 244 -15.52 7.65 -16.73
C PHE A 244 -14.50 7.92 -17.84
N VAL A 245 -13.69 6.95 -18.20
CA VAL A 245 -12.69 7.06 -19.29
C VAL A 245 -13.38 7.19 -20.66
N LEU A 246 -14.45 6.40 -20.91
CA LEU A 246 -15.18 6.43 -22.18
C LEU A 246 -16.07 7.68 -22.32
N LYS A 247 -16.54 8.28 -21.23
CA LYS A 247 -17.41 9.47 -21.25
C LYS A 247 -16.63 10.79 -21.44
N LYS A 248 -15.30 10.73 -21.42
CA LYS A 248 -14.39 11.87 -21.64
C LYS A 248 -13.97 12.03 -23.11
N LYS A 249 -14.64 11.32 -24.02
CA LYS A 249 -14.63 11.54 -25.46
C LYS A 249 -16.01 12.17 -25.86
#